data_d152fbde6c7aa331235b8f079fb01c63
#
_entry.id   d152fbde6c7aa331235b8f079fb01c63
#
_cell.length_a   1.000
_cell.length_b   1.000
_cell.length_c   1.000
_cell.angle_alpha   90.00
_cell.angle_beta   90.00
_cell.angle_gamma   90.00
#
_symmetry.space_group_name_H-M   'P 1'
#
loop_
_entity.id
_entity.type
_entity.pdbx_description
1 polymer ?
#
loop_
_entity_poly.entity_id
_entity_poly.type
_entity_poly.pdbx_seq_one_letter_code
_entity_poly.pdbx_strand_id
1 'polypeptide(L)'
;MAAFNVEKITHVHHWNDTLFSFKTTRDTALRFKNGQFVMIGLEVNGKPLMRAYSIASANYEEELEFFSIKVPDGPLTSILQKVKVGDEILVSKKPTGTLVLDDLNPGKNLYLLSSGTGLAPFLATIRDPETYERFEKVIVVNGTRFISELAYHCLLYTSDA
;
A
#
# COMPACT_ATOMS: atom_id res chain seq x y z
N MET A 1 6.20 -7.45 -25.01
CA MET A 1 6.80 -7.19 -23.68
C MET A 1 5.77 -7.58 -22.62
N ALA A 2 6.20 -8.31 -21.58
CA ALA A 2 5.30 -8.65 -20.48
C ALA A 2 4.80 -7.37 -19.80
N ALA A 3 3.49 -7.29 -19.51
CA ALA A 3 2.86 -6.16 -18.85
C ALA A 3 3.20 -6.07 -17.35
N PHE A 4 3.82 -7.12 -16.82
CA PHE A 4 4.13 -7.29 -15.40
C PHE A 4 5.59 -7.62 -15.18
N ASN A 5 6.12 -7.22 -14.04
CA ASN A 5 7.38 -7.70 -13.49
C ASN A 5 7.08 -8.84 -12.52
N VAL A 6 8.02 -9.79 -12.41
CA VAL A 6 8.01 -10.79 -11.35
C VAL A 6 8.88 -10.26 -10.22
N GLU A 7 8.25 -9.98 -9.08
CA GLU A 7 8.91 -9.52 -7.86
C GLU A 7 8.88 -10.62 -6.80
N LYS A 8 9.71 -10.51 -5.78
CA LYS A 8 9.75 -11.47 -4.67
C LYS A 8 9.23 -10.85 -3.40
N ILE A 9 8.47 -11.62 -2.64
CA ILE A 9 8.06 -11.26 -1.29
C ILE A 9 9.30 -11.20 -0.41
N THR A 10 9.52 -10.07 0.26
CA THR A 10 10.65 -9.84 1.16
C THR A 10 10.24 -9.82 2.63
N HIS A 11 8.99 -9.50 2.91
CA HIS A 11 8.45 -9.43 4.26
C HIS A 11 6.95 -9.71 4.26
N VAL A 12 6.45 -10.37 5.31
CA VAL A 12 5.01 -10.57 5.56
C VAL A 12 4.74 -10.30 7.03
N HIS A 13 3.70 -9.51 7.31
CA HIS A 13 3.24 -9.21 8.66
C HIS A 13 1.72 -9.36 8.76
N HIS A 14 1.27 -10.25 9.64
CA HIS A 14 -0.14 -10.42 9.97
C HIS A 14 -0.49 -9.56 11.19
N TRP A 15 -1.28 -8.52 10.99
CA TRP A 15 -1.71 -7.60 12.04
C TRP A 15 -2.71 -8.24 12.99
N ASN A 16 -3.63 -9.01 12.41
CA ASN A 16 -4.70 -9.74 13.11
C ASN A 16 -5.31 -10.79 12.17
N ASP A 17 -6.47 -11.34 12.54
CA ASP A 17 -7.14 -12.37 11.74
C ASP A 17 -7.68 -11.86 10.40
N THR A 18 -7.85 -10.55 10.24
CA THR A 18 -8.46 -9.94 9.04
C THR A 18 -7.51 -9.11 8.20
N LEU A 19 -6.35 -8.68 8.72
CA LEU A 19 -5.45 -7.75 8.07
C LEU A 19 -4.01 -8.27 8.03
N PHE A 20 -3.33 -8.01 6.93
CA PHE A 20 -1.90 -8.27 6.77
C PHE A 20 -1.27 -7.24 5.83
N SER A 21 0.02 -7.09 5.95
CA SER A 21 0.84 -6.34 5.02
C SER A 21 2.01 -7.17 4.56
N PHE A 22 2.55 -6.83 3.42
CA PHE A 22 3.73 -7.50 2.89
C PHE A 22 4.56 -6.53 2.06
N LYS A 23 5.85 -6.84 1.95
CA LYS A 23 6.79 -6.11 1.11
C LYS A 23 7.27 -6.99 -0.02
N THR A 24 7.65 -6.35 -1.10
CA THR A 24 8.23 -7.01 -2.27
C THR A 24 9.50 -6.30 -2.73
N THR A 25 10.32 -6.98 -3.49
CA THR A 25 11.32 -6.32 -4.33
C THR A 25 10.65 -5.31 -5.24
N ARG A 26 11.42 -4.38 -5.78
CA ARG A 26 10.94 -3.32 -6.68
C ARG A 26 11.83 -3.24 -7.90
N ASP A 27 11.24 -3.33 -9.07
CA ASP A 27 11.96 -3.04 -10.32
C ASP A 27 12.55 -1.63 -10.27
N THR A 28 13.82 -1.53 -10.60
CA THR A 28 14.58 -0.26 -10.53
C THR A 28 14.08 0.82 -11.49
N ALA A 29 13.31 0.43 -12.51
CA ALA A 29 12.69 1.35 -13.46
C ALA A 29 11.29 1.82 -13.02
N LEU A 30 10.70 1.20 -12.00
CA LEU A 30 9.37 1.57 -11.51
C LEU A 30 9.41 2.94 -10.84
N ARG A 31 8.68 3.91 -11.41
CA ARG A 31 8.48 5.25 -10.84
C ARG A 31 7.01 5.46 -10.54
N PHE A 32 6.71 5.92 -9.34
CA PHE A 32 5.33 6.25 -8.94
C PHE A 32 5.30 7.48 -8.04
N LYS A 33 4.12 8.08 -7.95
CA LYS A 33 3.82 9.15 -6.99
C LYS A 33 3.11 8.54 -5.79
N ASN A 34 3.41 9.05 -4.59
CA ASN A 34 2.75 8.63 -3.37
C ASN A 34 1.24 8.82 -3.49
N GLY A 35 0.47 7.77 -3.19
CA GLY A 35 -0.99 7.71 -3.38
C GLY A 35 -1.44 6.93 -4.61
N GLN A 36 -0.54 6.58 -5.50
CA GLN A 36 -0.86 5.74 -6.67
C GLN A 36 -0.97 4.26 -6.30
N PHE A 37 -1.55 3.48 -7.20
CA PHE A 37 -1.70 2.04 -7.10
C PHE A 37 -1.07 1.32 -8.30
N VAL A 38 -0.82 0.04 -8.14
CA VAL A 38 -0.43 -0.90 -9.18
C VAL A 38 -1.35 -2.11 -9.17
N MET A 39 -1.37 -2.85 -10.27
CA MET A 39 -1.98 -4.19 -10.28
C MET A 39 -0.96 -5.17 -9.71
N ILE A 40 -1.37 -5.94 -8.72
CA ILE A 40 -0.58 -7.06 -8.20
C ILE A 40 -1.38 -8.34 -8.27
N GLY A 41 -0.70 -9.47 -8.31
CA GLY A 41 -1.36 -10.75 -8.33
C GLY A 41 -0.44 -11.95 -8.38
N LEU A 42 -1.06 -13.09 -8.51
CA LEU A 42 -0.42 -14.39 -8.55
C LEU A 42 -0.84 -15.12 -9.81
N GLU A 43 0.00 -16.02 -10.27
CA GLU A 43 -0.38 -16.95 -11.32
C GLU A 43 -1.25 -18.07 -10.72
N VAL A 44 -2.46 -18.19 -11.22
CA VAL A 44 -3.43 -19.21 -10.81
C VAL A 44 -3.87 -19.98 -12.04
N ASN A 45 -3.66 -21.29 -12.05
CA ASN A 45 -3.98 -22.18 -13.18
C ASN A 45 -3.39 -21.68 -14.53
N GLY A 46 -2.13 -21.20 -14.49
CA GLY A 46 -1.43 -20.72 -15.68
C GLY A 46 -1.89 -19.35 -16.19
N LYS A 47 -2.69 -18.61 -15.39
CA LYS A 47 -3.18 -17.28 -15.75
C LYS A 47 -2.93 -16.29 -14.61
N PRO A 48 -2.52 -15.04 -14.92
CA PRO A 48 -2.36 -14.02 -13.90
C PRO A 48 -3.73 -13.58 -13.35
N LEU A 49 -3.89 -13.68 -12.05
CA LEU A 49 -5.04 -13.16 -11.30
C LEU A 49 -4.61 -11.88 -10.61
N MET A 50 -5.01 -10.74 -11.15
CA MET A 50 -4.54 -9.41 -10.74
C MET A 50 -5.64 -8.59 -10.08
N ARG A 51 -5.26 -7.77 -9.09
CA ARG A 51 -6.14 -6.76 -8.47
C ARG A 51 -5.35 -5.48 -8.21
N ALA A 52 -6.06 -4.36 -8.17
CA ALA A 52 -5.50 -3.06 -7.85
C ALA A 52 -5.17 -2.97 -6.35
N TYR A 53 -3.95 -2.53 -6.06
CA TYR A 53 -3.46 -2.30 -4.70
C TYR A 53 -2.73 -0.96 -4.62
N SER A 54 -3.16 -0.12 -3.70
CA SER A 54 -2.42 1.11 -3.38
C SER A 54 -1.06 0.77 -2.81
N ILE A 55 -0.04 1.53 -3.24
CA ILE A 55 1.32 1.37 -2.73
C ILE A 55 1.40 2.09 -1.39
N ALA A 56 1.75 1.36 -0.33
CA ALA A 56 1.85 1.87 1.04
C ALA A 56 3.26 2.39 1.38
N SER A 57 4.30 1.90 0.68
CA SER A 57 5.65 2.43 0.78
C SER A 57 5.78 3.78 0.09
N ALA A 58 6.67 4.64 0.58
CA ALA A 58 6.96 5.90 -0.08
C ALA A 58 7.74 5.67 -1.39
N ASN A 59 7.65 6.63 -2.31
CA ASN A 59 8.24 6.52 -3.65
C ASN A 59 9.77 6.44 -3.67
N TYR A 60 10.44 6.82 -2.59
CA TYR A 60 11.91 6.73 -2.44
C TYR A 60 12.39 5.42 -1.83
N GLU A 61 11.48 4.60 -1.27
CA GLU A 61 11.85 3.32 -0.66
C GLU A 61 12.24 2.29 -1.73
N GLU A 62 13.18 1.42 -1.40
CA GLU A 62 13.71 0.40 -2.32
C GLU A 62 12.75 -0.78 -2.50
N GLU A 63 11.84 -0.99 -1.56
CA GLU A 63 10.82 -2.03 -1.59
C GLU A 63 9.43 -1.44 -1.81
N LEU A 64 8.54 -2.24 -2.39
CA LEU A 64 7.11 -1.94 -2.38
C LEU A 64 6.46 -2.56 -1.15
N GLU A 65 5.52 -1.84 -0.55
CA GLU A 65 4.70 -2.33 0.55
C GLU A 65 3.23 -2.25 0.18
N PHE A 66 2.49 -3.28 0.56
CA PHE A 66 1.05 -3.39 0.33
C PHE A 66 0.33 -3.76 1.61
N PHE A 67 -0.86 -3.20 1.79
CA PHE A 67 -1.73 -3.46 2.93
C PHE A 67 -3.04 -4.08 2.44
N SER A 68 -3.41 -5.23 2.97
CA SER A 68 -4.51 -6.05 2.45
C SER A 68 -5.40 -6.59 3.56
N ILE A 69 -6.66 -6.79 3.19
CA ILE A 69 -7.62 -7.55 3.99
C ILE A 69 -7.57 -9.02 3.60
N LYS A 70 -7.78 -9.91 4.58
CA LYS A 70 -7.95 -11.35 4.36
C LYS A 70 -9.42 -11.64 4.11
N VAL A 71 -9.80 -11.80 2.83
CA VAL A 71 -11.15 -12.22 2.46
C VAL A 71 -11.13 -13.74 2.29
N PRO A 72 -11.83 -14.54 3.13
CA PRO A 72 -11.73 -15.99 3.10
C PRO A 72 -12.01 -16.62 1.73
N ASP A 73 -13.03 -16.13 1.04
CA ASP A 73 -13.47 -16.63 -0.26
C ASP A 73 -13.06 -15.70 -1.42
N GLY A 74 -12.18 -14.71 -1.14
CA GLY A 74 -11.66 -13.81 -2.17
C GLY A 74 -10.77 -14.55 -3.17
N PRO A 75 -11.00 -14.42 -4.48
CA PRO A 75 -10.22 -15.16 -5.48
C PRO A 75 -8.72 -15.00 -5.35
N LEU A 76 -8.23 -13.78 -5.11
CA LEU A 76 -6.82 -13.49 -4.90
C LEU A 76 -6.42 -13.54 -3.43
N THR A 77 -7.16 -12.88 -2.55
CA THR A 77 -6.77 -12.70 -1.14
C THR A 77 -6.72 -14.00 -0.35
N SER A 78 -7.54 -15.01 -0.71
CA SER A 78 -7.48 -16.35 -0.09
C SER A 78 -6.13 -17.05 -0.30
N ILE A 79 -5.43 -16.71 -1.39
CA ILE A 79 -4.11 -17.25 -1.73
C ILE A 79 -3.02 -16.27 -1.26
N LEU A 80 -3.20 -14.98 -1.54
CA LEU A 80 -2.23 -13.94 -1.22
C LEU A 80 -1.91 -13.86 0.29
N GLN A 81 -2.89 -14.09 1.17
CA GLN A 81 -2.65 -14.11 2.61
C GLN A 81 -1.73 -15.25 3.09
N LYS A 82 -1.45 -16.24 2.23
CA LYS A 82 -0.61 -17.41 2.54
C LYS A 82 0.80 -17.30 1.98
N VAL A 83 1.13 -16.22 1.25
CA VAL A 83 2.46 -16.03 0.68
C VAL A 83 3.51 -15.93 1.78
N LYS A 84 4.72 -16.36 1.44
CA LYS A 84 5.88 -16.37 2.32
C LYS A 84 7.01 -15.59 1.68
N VAL A 85 7.98 -15.20 2.50
CA VAL A 85 9.23 -14.61 2.02
C VAL A 85 9.88 -15.53 1.00
N GLY A 86 10.23 -14.97 -0.15
CA GLY A 86 10.81 -15.69 -1.28
C GLY A 86 9.81 -16.10 -2.37
N ASP A 87 8.51 -16.08 -2.08
CA ASP A 87 7.48 -16.36 -3.09
C ASP A 87 7.45 -15.25 -4.14
N GLU A 88 7.06 -15.63 -5.36
CA GLU A 88 6.94 -14.70 -6.48
C GLU A 88 5.55 -14.06 -6.51
N ILE A 89 5.53 -12.78 -6.91
CA ILE A 89 4.32 -12.00 -7.11
C ILE A 89 4.44 -11.17 -8.39
N LEU A 90 3.35 -11.03 -9.11
CA LEU A 90 3.30 -10.21 -10.31
C LEU A 90 2.95 -8.77 -9.93
N VAL A 91 3.71 -7.81 -10.47
CA VAL A 91 3.48 -6.38 -10.25
C VAL A 91 3.45 -5.67 -11.60
N SER A 92 2.40 -4.87 -11.85
CA SER A 92 2.30 -4.13 -13.11
C SER A 92 3.38 -3.06 -13.22
N LYS A 93 3.88 -2.84 -14.44
CA LYS A 93 4.94 -1.88 -14.73
C LYS A 93 4.46 -0.43 -14.70
N LYS A 94 3.15 -0.19 -14.78
CA LYS A 94 2.57 1.15 -14.87
C LYS A 94 1.72 1.46 -13.65
N PRO A 95 2.19 2.31 -12.73
CA PRO A 95 1.38 2.87 -11.67
C PRO A 95 0.31 3.81 -12.24
N THR A 96 -0.83 3.87 -11.58
CA THR A 96 -1.95 4.75 -11.96
C THR A 96 -2.60 5.31 -10.70
N GLY A 97 -3.50 6.27 -10.87
CA GLY A 97 -4.25 6.91 -9.79
C GLY A 97 -3.96 8.39 -9.65
N THR A 98 -4.93 9.12 -9.14
CA THR A 98 -4.94 10.57 -9.00
C THR A 98 -4.97 11.05 -7.54
N LEU A 99 -4.89 10.12 -6.59
CA LEU A 99 -4.83 10.45 -5.16
C LEU A 99 -3.41 10.88 -4.76
N VAL A 100 -2.93 11.92 -5.39
CA VAL A 100 -1.56 12.44 -5.26
C VAL A 100 -1.55 13.89 -4.78
N LEU A 101 -0.47 14.30 -4.12
CA LEU A 101 -0.34 15.66 -3.61
C LEU A 101 -0.45 16.73 -4.71
N ASP A 102 0.00 16.41 -5.92
CA ASP A 102 0.00 17.35 -7.06
C ASP A 102 -1.41 17.78 -7.46
N ASP A 103 -2.42 16.95 -7.22
CA ASP A 103 -3.81 17.22 -7.58
C ASP A 103 -4.58 17.96 -6.47
N LEU A 104 -3.93 18.27 -5.35
CA LEU A 104 -4.54 18.98 -4.24
C LEU A 104 -4.43 20.50 -4.40
N ASN A 105 -5.49 21.21 -4.02
CA ASN A 105 -5.44 22.65 -3.90
C ASN A 105 -4.49 23.08 -2.76
N PRO A 106 -3.82 24.25 -2.89
CA PRO A 106 -3.03 24.80 -1.81
C PRO A 106 -3.87 24.98 -0.53
N GLY A 107 -3.27 24.66 0.62
CA GLY A 107 -3.93 24.78 1.93
C GLY A 107 -2.94 24.61 3.05
N LYS A 108 -3.37 24.97 4.26
CA LYS A 108 -2.53 24.83 5.48
C LYS A 108 -2.63 23.43 6.08
N ASN A 109 -3.80 22.83 6.01
CA ASN A 109 -4.08 21.56 6.65
C ASN A 109 -4.40 20.50 5.59
N LEU A 110 -3.79 19.33 5.73
CA LEU A 110 -4.10 18.15 4.94
C LEU A 110 -4.90 17.17 5.80
N TYR A 111 -6.10 16.81 5.35
CA TYR A 111 -6.92 15.77 5.96
C TYR A 111 -6.91 14.51 5.10
N LEU A 112 -6.47 13.41 5.66
CA LEU A 112 -6.42 12.10 5.03
C LEU A 112 -7.44 11.19 5.70
N LEU A 113 -8.59 11.02 5.05
CA LEU A 113 -9.73 10.29 5.61
C LEU A 113 -9.82 8.90 4.96
N SER A 114 -9.72 7.86 5.78
CA SER A 114 -9.74 6.48 5.30
C SER A 114 -10.61 5.56 6.17
N SER A 115 -10.92 4.41 5.65
CA SER A 115 -11.46 3.30 6.41
C SER A 115 -10.77 1.99 6.01
N GLY A 116 -10.49 1.12 6.99
CA GLY A 116 -9.84 -0.16 6.76
C GLY A 116 -8.53 -0.03 6.00
N THR A 117 -8.36 -0.85 4.95
CA THR A 117 -7.16 -0.85 4.09
C THR A 117 -7.05 0.36 3.15
N GLY A 118 -8.06 1.22 3.10
CA GLY A 118 -7.97 2.53 2.43
C GLY A 118 -6.92 3.46 3.03
N LEU A 119 -6.36 3.10 4.17
CA LEU A 119 -5.20 3.75 4.78
C LEU A 119 -3.93 3.64 3.90
N ALA A 120 -3.79 2.60 3.10
CA ALA A 120 -2.56 2.28 2.37
C ALA A 120 -1.97 3.45 1.56
N PRO A 121 -2.70 4.16 0.69
CA PRO A 121 -2.13 5.27 -0.07
C PRO A 121 -1.67 6.41 0.84
N PHE A 122 -2.32 6.62 1.97
CA PHE A 122 -1.96 7.66 2.92
C PHE A 122 -0.69 7.32 3.71
N LEU A 123 -0.38 6.04 3.90
CA LEU A 123 0.90 5.62 4.49
C LEU A 123 2.07 6.10 3.63
N ALA A 124 1.97 5.98 2.31
CA ALA A 124 2.97 6.51 1.39
C ALA A 124 3.09 8.04 1.50
N THR A 125 1.95 8.73 1.55
CA THR A 125 1.90 10.19 1.65
C THR A 125 2.52 10.71 2.94
N ILE A 126 2.21 10.10 4.10
CA ILE A 126 2.75 10.56 5.40
C ILE A 126 4.21 10.19 5.64
N ARG A 127 4.76 9.27 4.87
CA ARG A 127 6.19 8.93 4.88
C ARG A 127 7.04 9.90 4.06
N ASP A 128 6.41 10.68 3.19
CA ASP A 128 7.09 11.62 2.31
C ASP A 128 7.36 12.95 3.02
N PRO A 129 8.62 13.38 3.17
CA PRO A 129 8.95 14.69 3.71
C PRO A 129 8.28 15.87 2.99
N GLU A 130 8.06 15.77 1.67
CA GLU A 130 7.37 16.79 0.89
C GLU A 130 5.97 17.11 1.44
N THR A 131 5.28 16.12 2.01
CA THR A 131 3.96 16.33 2.63
C THR A 131 4.01 17.38 3.73
N TYR A 132 5.05 17.35 4.56
CA TYR A 132 5.23 18.26 5.69
C TYR A 132 5.87 19.60 5.30
N GLU A 133 6.48 19.68 4.13
CA GLU A 133 6.92 20.94 3.54
C GLU A 133 5.74 21.73 2.95
N ARG A 134 4.72 21.00 2.42
CA ARG A 134 3.55 21.61 1.78
C ARG A 134 2.43 21.98 2.74
N PHE A 135 2.30 21.27 3.87
CA PHE A 135 1.20 21.44 4.81
C PHE A 135 1.72 21.67 6.24
N GLU A 136 1.14 22.64 6.92
CA GLU A 136 1.47 22.95 8.33
C GLU A 136 0.98 21.85 9.29
N LYS A 137 -0.16 21.24 8.95
CA LYS A 137 -0.75 20.11 9.70
C LYS A 137 -1.19 18.99 8.76
N VAL A 138 -0.86 17.77 9.13
CA VAL A 138 -1.30 16.55 8.45
C VAL A 138 -2.13 15.74 9.44
N ILE A 139 -3.41 15.56 9.15
CA ILE A 139 -4.37 14.88 10.01
C ILE A 139 -4.82 13.60 9.31
N VAL A 140 -4.51 12.45 9.92
CA VAL A 140 -4.95 11.14 9.42
C VAL A 140 -6.10 10.66 10.27
N VAL A 141 -7.21 10.33 9.62
CA VAL A 141 -8.36 9.69 10.25
C VAL A 141 -8.57 8.34 9.60
N ASN A 142 -8.49 7.27 10.38
CA ASN A 142 -8.75 5.92 9.90
C ASN A 142 -9.84 5.25 10.73
N GLY A 143 -10.99 5.00 10.10
CA GLY A 143 -12.11 4.28 10.72
C GLY A 143 -11.95 2.78 10.57
N THR A 144 -12.14 2.04 11.66
CA THR A 144 -12.21 0.57 11.68
C THR A 144 -13.43 0.11 12.47
N ARG A 145 -13.88 -1.12 12.25
CA ARG A 145 -15.02 -1.68 13.01
C ARG A 145 -14.63 -2.04 14.43
N PHE A 146 -13.41 -2.52 14.60
CA PHE A 146 -12.87 -2.97 15.89
C PHE A 146 -11.50 -2.35 16.13
N ILE A 147 -11.16 -2.09 17.39
CA ILE A 147 -9.83 -1.57 17.80
C ILE A 147 -8.71 -2.52 17.33
N SER A 148 -8.96 -3.83 17.33
CA SER A 148 -8.01 -4.84 16.84
C SER A 148 -7.66 -4.72 15.36
N GLU A 149 -8.43 -3.98 14.58
CA GLU A 149 -8.19 -3.71 13.16
C GLU A 149 -7.34 -2.44 12.92
N LEU A 150 -6.94 -1.73 13.96
CA LEU A 150 -6.00 -0.61 13.86
C LEU A 150 -4.60 -1.14 13.58
N ALA A 151 -4.16 -1.01 12.34
CA ALA A 151 -2.81 -1.32 11.90
C ALA A 151 -1.98 -0.04 11.78
N TYR A 152 -0.64 -0.18 11.76
CA TYR A 152 0.27 0.96 11.60
C TYR A 152 0.17 2.05 12.67
N HIS A 153 -0.43 1.78 13.80
CA HIS A 153 -0.61 2.80 14.85
C HIS A 153 0.73 3.38 15.35
N CYS A 154 1.80 2.61 15.40
CA CYS A 154 3.12 3.13 15.76
C CYS A 154 3.60 4.22 14.79
N LEU A 155 3.33 4.08 13.48
CA LEU A 155 3.65 5.09 12.49
C LEU A 155 2.78 6.34 12.63
N LEU A 156 1.51 6.16 13.02
CA LEU A 156 0.54 7.25 13.14
C LEU A 156 0.72 8.08 14.41
N TYR A 157 1.20 7.47 15.51
CA TYR A 157 1.39 8.14 16.80
C TYR A 157 2.75 8.82 16.98
N THR A 158 3.69 8.67 16.06
CA THR A 158 5.02 9.30 16.15
C THR A 158 5.04 10.78 15.81
N SER A 159 3.91 11.39 15.47
CA SER A 159 3.83 12.78 15.04
C SER A 159 3.44 13.78 16.13
N ASP A 160 3.16 13.33 17.35
CA ASP A 160 2.87 14.19 18.50
C ASP A 160 4.12 14.34 19.37
N ALA A 161 5.09 14.99 18.82
CA ALA A 161 6.16 15.52 19.64
C ALA A 161 5.95 17.00 19.92
#